data_eee8e6395483d3bed34e0573afe49b2e
#
_entry.id   eee8e6395483d3bed34e0573afe49b2e
#
_cell.length_a   1.000
_cell.length_b   1.000
_cell.length_c   1.000
_cell.angle_alpha   90.00
_cell.angle_beta   90.00
_cell.angle_gamma   90.00
#
_symmetry.space_group_name_H-M   'P 1'
#
loop_
_entity.id
_entity.type
_entity.pdbx_description
1 polymer ?
#
loop_
_entity_poly.entity_id
_entity_poly.type
_entity_poly.pdbx_seq_one_letter_code
_entity_poly.pdbx_strand_id
1 'polypeptide(L)'
;MAEVPKLSPMKEEFIRGSDMVSLMRGEWHKLYQIKKGLVGRDDLSNMFNVQLGTFTEDFNLQWAEKIYDYKFVNKFQVSQTKQYGNITLQGSPDGMDKEHKVIIECKHTHSMNTMENMINYYMPQIQFYLYITQYKKCLLSVIFGNKWEAVEIDFSFAYQEKILQSIKMFWEHITHNKEPEGDEHGTNRIVIDKKITNKIPINSKTKRDVSQSNSFATNCNTYLENEEGYEKFVNAKKYLKEEIKDNESEIYNDKISVKRDKRGSIRIIKKG
;
A
#
# COMPACT_ATOMS: atom_id res chain seq x y z
N MET A 1 -4.93 15.18 16.73
CA MET A 1 -5.02 13.70 16.72
C MET A 1 -4.44 13.21 18.03
N ALA A 2 -5.07 12.21 18.68
CA ALA A 2 -4.51 11.61 19.89
C ALA A 2 -3.18 10.91 19.54
N GLU A 3 -2.19 11.03 20.42
CA GLU A 3 -0.90 10.37 20.24
C GLU A 3 -1.06 8.86 20.37
N VAL A 4 -0.46 8.10 19.46
CA VAL A 4 -0.51 6.63 19.50
C VAL A 4 0.32 6.15 20.69
N PRO A 5 -0.22 5.29 21.57
CA PRO A 5 0.54 4.73 22.68
C PRO A 5 1.83 4.05 22.20
N LYS A 6 2.83 4.01 23.07
CA LYS A 6 4.12 3.35 22.79
C LYS A 6 4.27 2.08 23.61
N LEU A 7 4.86 1.07 23.00
CA LEU A 7 5.38 -0.10 23.71
C LEU A 7 6.58 0.30 24.57
N SER A 8 6.91 -0.54 25.56
CA SER A 8 8.11 -0.31 26.37
C SER A 8 9.36 -0.25 25.48
N PRO A 9 10.24 0.73 25.67
CA PRO A 9 11.48 0.84 24.90
C PRO A 9 12.37 -0.38 25.10
N MET A 10 12.90 -0.92 23.99
CA MET A 10 13.84 -2.05 24.01
C MET A 10 14.83 -1.90 22.85
N LYS A 11 16.13 -2.08 23.16
CA LYS A 11 17.18 -2.05 22.15
C LYS A 11 16.97 -3.17 21.12
N GLU A 12 17.10 -2.84 19.84
CA GLU A 12 16.97 -3.79 18.72
C GLU A 12 18.29 -3.84 17.93
N GLU A 13 18.93 -5.00 17.90
CA GLU A 13 20.23 -5.21 17.23
C GLU A 13 20.11 -5.84 15.83
N PHE A 14 18.98 -5.63 15.18
CA PHE A 14 18.69 -6.15 13.84
C PHE A 14 17.77 -5.19 13.06
N ILE A 15 17.76 -5.36 11.75
CA ILE A 15 16.82 -4.66 10.83
C ILE A 15 15.69 -5.61 10.47
N ARG A 16 14.44 -5.12 10.58
CA ARG A 16 13.23 -5.86 10.20
C ARG A 16 12.76 -5.46 8.79
N GLY A 17 11.98 -6.35 8.17
CA GLY A 17 11.29 -6.01 6.92
C GLY A 17 10.39 -4.77 7.04
N SER A 18 9.68 -4.60 8.16
CA SER A 18 8.84 -3.43 8.42
C SER A 18 9.63 -2.11 8.59
N ASP A 19 10.94 -2.17 8.91
CA ASP A 19 11.78 -0.97 9.01
C ASP A 19 12.14 -0.41 7.63
N MET A 20 12.02 -1.24 6.58
CA MET A 20 12.49 -0.87 5.23
C MET A 20 11.71 0.28 4.62
N VAL A 21 10.43 0.40 4.93
CA VAL A 21 9.62 1.53 4.45
C VAL A 21 10.16 2.85 5.01
N SER A 22 10.40 2.91 6.32
CA SER A 22 10.99 4.09 6.97
C SER A 22 12.41 4.38 6.49
N LEU A 23 13.24 3.34 6.36
CA LEU A 23 14.61 3.50 5.85
C LEU A 23 14.64 4.14 4.45
N MET A 24 13.84 3.62 3.53
CA MET A 24 13.82 4.12 2.15
C MET A 24 13.15 5.48 2.00
N ARG A 25 12.35 5.90 2.98
CA ARG A 25 11.76 7.24 3.06
C ARG A 25 12.67 8.27 3.72
N GLY A 26 13.76 7.83 4.36
CA GLY A 26 14.66 8.71 5.09
C GLY A 26 14.18 9.05 6.50
N GLU A 27 13.21 8.33 7.03
CA GLU A 27 12.70 8.46 8.41
C GLU A 27 13.67 7.80 9.41
N TRP A 28 14.94 8.23 9.39
CA TRP A 28 16.02 7.56 10.11
C TRP A 28 16.12 7.96 11.57
N HIS A 29 15.75 9.18 11.91
CA HIS A 29 15.83 9.68 13.29
C HIS A 29 14.92 8.86 14.22
N LYS A 30 13.63 8.74 13.89
CA LYS A 30 12.68 7.93 14.67
C LYS A 30 13.12 6.47 14.75
N LEU A 31 13.56 5.91 13.63
CA LEU A 31 14.04 4.52 13.60
C LEU A 31 15.29 4.31 14.44
N TYR A 32 16.23 5.26 14.43
CA TYR A 32 17.41 5.25 15.29
C TYR A 32 17.04 5.20 16.77
N GLN A 33 16.13 6.08 17.21
CA GLN A 33 15.68 6.10 18.60
C GLN A 33 15.04 4.77 19.02
N ILE A 34 14.26 4.14 18.14
CA ILE A 34 13.69 2.80 18.37
C ILE A 34 14.83 1.75 18.51
N LYS A 35 15.77 1.71 17.57
CA LYS A 35 16.86 0.73 17.57
C LYS A 35 17.78 0.87 18.78
N LYS A 36 17.98 2.09 19.26
CA LYS A 36 18.76 2.36 20.48
C LYS A 36 17.96 2.08 21.77
N GLY A 37 16.67 1.79 21.68
CA GLY A 37 15.81 1.61 22.84
C GLY A 37 15.53 2.91 23.61
N LEU A 38 15.60 4.06 22.94
CA LEU A 38 15.27 5.37 23.52
C LEU A 38 13.76 5.61 23.49
N VAL A 39 13.09 5.09 22.46
CA VAL A 39 11.63 5.18 22.28
C VAL A 39 11.10 3.82 21.90
N GLY A 40 9.95 3.44 22.44
CA GLY A 40 9.24 2.22 22.04
C GLY A 40 8.57 2.35 20.68
N ARG A 41 8.29 1.21 20.04
CA ARG A 41 7.45 1.16 18.84
C ARG A 41 6.02 1.59 19.15
N ASP A 42 5.30 2.05 18.13
CA ASP A 42 3.87 2.35 18.27
C ASP A 42 3.11 1.09 18.70
N ASP A 43 2.27 1.22 19.71
CA ASP A 43 1.32 0.18 20.11
C ASP A 43 0.07 0.29 19.21
N LEU A 44 -0.03 -0.63 18.28
CA LEU A 44 -1.12 -0.67 17.29
C LEU A 44 -2.24 -1.64 17.71
N SER A 45 -2.20 -2.20 18.90
CA SER A 45 -3.14 -3.23 19.39
C SER A 45 -4.59 -2.73 19.41
N ASN A 46 -4.81 -1.43 19.61
CA ASN A 46 -6.14 -0.81 19.66
C ASN A 46 -6.53 -0.08 18.36
N MET A 47 -5.76 -0.23 17.29
CA MET A 47 -6.10 0.37 15.99
C MET A 47 -6.93 -0.59 15.15
N PHE A 48 -8.21 -0.31 14.96
CA PHE A 48 -9.15 -1.17 14.26
C PHE A 48 -8.67 -1.64 12.87
N ASN A 49 -8.14 -0.73 12.07
CA ASN A 49 -7.63 -1.06 10.73
C ASN A 49 -6.43 -2.02 10.75
N VAL A 50 -5.59 -1.93 11.77
CA VAL A 50 -4.45 -2.85 11.95
C VAL A 50 -4.95 -4.21 12.41
N GLN A 51 -5.87 -4.24 13.39
CA GLN A 51 -6.48 -5.48 13.86
C GLN A 51 -7.28 -6.18 12.76
N LEU A 52 -8.03 -5.43 11.96
CA LEU A 52 -8.73 -5.96 10.79
C LEU A 52 -7.74 -6.57 9.77
N GLY A 53 -6.61 -5.91 9.52
CA GLY A 53 -5.55 -6.43 8.67
C GLY A 53 -5.02 -7.76 9.16
N THR A 54 -4.69 -7.84 10.46
CA THR A 54 -4.21 -9.07 11.10
C THR A 54 -5.26 -10.20 11.05
N PHE A 55 -6.53 -9.87 11.34
CA PHE A 55 -7.62 -10.85 11.31
C PHE A 55 -7.86 -11.42 9.91
N THR A 56 -7.76 -10.61 8.88
CA THR A 56 -8.03 -11.02 7.49
C THR A 56 -6.83 -11.63 6.79
N GLU A 57 -5.65 -11.66 7.40
CA GLU A 57 -4.41 -12.15 6.80
C GLU A 57 -4.49 -13.63 6.40
N ASP A 58 -4.93 -14.52 7.31
CA ASP A 58 -5.09 -15.94 7.03
C ASP A 58 -6.14 -16.18 5.93
N PHE A 59 -7.25 -15.44 5.95
CA PHE A 59 -8.26 -15.52 4.89
C PHE A 59 -7.68 -15.07 3.54
N ASN A 60 -6.91 -13.98 3.51
CA ASN A 60 -6.28 -13.46 2.31
C ASN A 60 -5.29 -14.47 1.72
N LEU A 61 -4.49 -15.11 2.56
CA LEU A 61 -3.55 -16.16 2.16
C LEU A 61 -4.30 -17.36 1.56
N GLN A 62 -5.30 -17.88 2.26
CA GLN A 62 -6.11 -19.03 1.78
C GLN A 62 -6.86 -18.68 0.48
N TRP A 63 -7.32 -17.43 0.32
CA TRP A 63 -7.95 -16.99 -0.91
C TRP A 63 -6.96 -16.96 -2.08
N ALA A 64 -5.74 -16.46 -1.85
CA ALA A 64 -4.67 -16.49 -2.84
C ALA A 64 -4.34 -17.92 -3.28
N GLU A 65 -4.26 -18.91 -2.37
CA GLU A 65 -4.04 -20.32 -2.68
C GLU A 65 -5.13 -20.95 -3.55
N LYS A 66 -6.38 -20.44 -3.48
CA LYS A 66 -7.47 -20.92 -4.36
C LYS A 66 -7.33 -20.43 -5.81
N ILE A 67 -6.68 -19.29 -6.00
CA ILE A 67 -6.60 -18.63 -7.32
C ILE A 67 -5.27 -18.96 -8.00
N TYR A 68 -4.20 -19.07 -7.22
CA TYR A 68 -2.86 -19.41 -7.67
C TYR A 68 -2.52 -20.82 -7.20
N ASP A 69 -1.81 -21.56 -8.02
CA ASP A 69 -1.36 -22.91 -7.66
C ASP A 69 -0.13 -22.86 -6.75
N TYR A 70 -0.27 -22.19 -5.60
CA TYR A 70 0.75 -22.05 -4.56
C TYR A 70 0.30 -22.72 -3.27
N LYS A 71 1.28 -23.17 -2.46
CA LYS A 71 1.06 -23.75 -1.13
C LYS A 71 1.96 -23.06 -0.12
N PHE A 72 1.38 -22.11 0.60
CA PHE A 72 2.14 -21.29 1.53
C PHE A 72 2.23 -21.92 2.92
N VAL A 73 3.46 -22.08 3.41
CA VAL A 73 3.70 -22.31 4.84
C VAL A 73 3.57 -20.95 5.54
N ASN A 74 2.71 -20.90 6.57
CA ASN A 74 2.36 -19.68 7.31
C ASN A 74 3.56 -19.01 7.99
N LYS A 75 3.52 -17.68 8.18
CA LYS A 75 4.56 -16.82 8.77
C LYS A 75 5.09 -17.28 10.13
N PHE A 76 4.27 -17.87 10.98
CA PHE A 76 4.71 -18.38 12.29
C PHE A 76 5.75 -19.51 12.19
N GLN A 77 5.92 -20.08 11.00
CA GLN A 77 6.85 -21.18 10.72
C GLN A 77 8.01 -20.75 9.81
N VAL A 78 8.04 -19.50 9.31
CA VAL A 78 8.95 -19.06 8.25
C VAL A 78 9.77 -17.82 8.59
N SER A 79 10.02 -17.57 9.87
CA SER A 79 10.96 -16.50 10.26
C SER A 79 12.33 -16.75 9.65
N GLN A 80 12.89 -15.74 9.00
CA GLN A 80 14.17 -15.79 8.31
C GLN A 80 15.14 -14.80 8.94
N THR A 81 16.40 -15.24 9.06
CA THR A 81 17.50 -14.38 9.51
C THR A 81 18.66 -14.51 8.54
N LYS A 82 19.24 -13.41 8.12
CA LYS A 82 20.40 -13.37 7.25
C LYS A 82 21.41 -12.34 7.73
N GLN A 83 22.69 -12.64 7.64
CA GLN A 83 23.76 -11.70 7.95
C GLN A 83 24.14 -10.90 6.71
N TYR A 84 24.33 -9.58 6.89
CA TYR A 84 24.89 -8.67 5.92
C TYR A 84 26.04 -7.91 6.57
N GLY A 85 27.28 -8.41 6.39
CA GLY A 85 28.40 -7.98 7.19
C GLY A 85 28.15 -8.25 8.68
N ASN A 86 28.24 -7.20 9.50
CA ASN A 86 27.93 -7.26 10.94
C ASN A 86 26.47 -6.92 11.27
N ILE A 87 25.59 -6.82 10.26
CA ILE A 87 24.19 -6.43 10.44
C ILE A 87 23.29 -7.67 10.35
N THR A 88 22.51 -7.91 11.37
CA THR A 88 21.50 -8.95 11.35
C THR A 88 20.22 -8.44 10.68
N LEU A 89 19.79 -9.11 9.62
CA LEU A 89 18.54 -8.87 8.92
C LEU A 89 17.53 -9.95 9.32
N GLN A 90 16.33 -9.55 9.72
CA GLN A 90 15.31 -10.48 10.19
C GLN A 90 13.94 -10.14 9.57
N GLY A 91 13.18 -11.16 9.18
CA GLY A 91 11.84 -10.95 8.66
C GLY A 91 11.05 -12.23 8.53
N SER A 92 9.73 -12.07 8.58
CA SER A 92 8.79 -13.15 8.40
C SER A 92 7.79 -12.69 7.35
N PRO A 93 7.92 -13.12 6.08
CA PRO A 93 6.84 -12.95 5.12
C PRO A 93 5.59 -13.70 5.61
N ASP A 94 4.42 -13.30 5.16
CA ASP A 94 3.16 -13.88 5.63
C ASP A 94 3.01 -15.36 5.24
N GLY A 95 3.72 -15.80 4.19
CA GLY A 95 3.86 -17.21 3.85
C GLY A 95 4.97 -17.47 2.83
N MET A 96 5.37 -18.72 2.70
CA MET A 96 6.43 -19.16 1.76
C MET A 96 6.03 -20.46 1.06
N ASP A 97 6.00 -20.44 -0.27
CA ASP A 97 5.94 -21.64 -1.10
C ASP A 97 7.36 -22.10 -1.46
N LYS A 98 7.76 -23.25 -0.93
CA LYS A 98 9.11 -23.80 -1.10
C LYS A 98 9.32 -24.42 -2.48
N GLU A 99 8.27 -24.93 -3.09
CA GLU A 99 8.32 -25.57 -4.40
C GLU A 99 8.53 -24.53 -5.51
N HIS A 100 7.70 -23.50 -5.54
CA HIS A 100 7.75 -22.48 -6.57
C HIS A 100 8.73 -21.34 -6.26
N LYS A 101 9.31 -21.30 -5.04
CA LYS A 101 10.19 -20.22 -4.56
C LYS A 101 9.49 -18.85 -4.59
N VAL A 102 8.25 -18.83 -4.09
CA VAL A 102 7.40 -17.63 -3.99
C VAL A 102 7.11 -17.34 -2.52
N ILE A 103 7.22 -16.08 -2.12
CA ILE A 103 6.69 -15.59 -0.84
C ILE A 103 5.34 -14.92 -1.08
N ILE A 104 4.52 -14.83 -0.06
CA ILE A 104 3.30 -14.00 -0.08
C ILE A 104 3.38 -12.91 0.97
N GLU A 105 2.88 -11.74 0.61
CA GLU A 105 2.66 -10.59 1.49
C GLU A 105 1.19 -10.20 1.41
N CYS A 106 0.46 -10.33 2.50
CA CYS A 106 -0.97 -10.09 2.60
C CYS A 106 -1.24 -8.71 3.16
N LYS A 107 -2.10 -7.93 2.51
CA LYS A 107 -2.48 -6.60 2.97
C LYS A 107 -3.99 -6.40 2.94
N HIS A 108 -4.50 -5.58 3.85
CA HIS A 108 -5.86 -5.10 3.83
C HIS A 108 -5.84 -3.56 3.89
N THR A 109 -6.58 -2.93 3.00
CA THR A 109 -6.65 -1.47 2.90
C THR A 109 -8.06 -1.01 2.53
N HIS A 110 -8.32 0.29 2.59
CA HIS A 110 -9.61 0.86 2.21
C HIS A 110 -9.86 0.75 0.70
N SER A 111 -11.13 0.74 0.31
CA SER A 111 -11.58 0.51 -1.09
C SER A 111 -11.12 1.57 -2.10
N MET A 112 -10.72 2.75 -1.63
CA MET A 112 -10.25 3.85 -2.50
C MET A 112 -8.74 3.78 -2.79
N ASN A 113 -8.01 2.85 -2.16
CA ASN A 113 -6.60 2.65 -2.46
C ASN A 113 -6.42 1.88 -3.77
N THR A 114 -5.22 1.87 -4.32
CA THR A 114 -4.90 1.21 -5.59
C THR A 114 -3.76 0.23 -5.43
N MET A 115 -3.70 -0.79 -6.29
CA MET A 115 -2.60 -1.76 -6.32
C MET A 115 -1.25 -1.05 -6.58
N GLU A 116 -1.23 -0.04 -7.42
CA GLU A 116 -0.02 0.76 -7.68
C GLU A 116 0.52 1.44 -6.40
N ASN A 117 -0.36 2.05 -5.62
CA ASN A 117 0.02 2.65 -4.33
C ASN A 117 0.54 1.59 -3.35
N MET A 118 -0.09 0.43 -3.29
CA MET A 118 0.33 -0.68 -2.43
C MET A 118 1.72 -1.20 -2.84
N ILE A 119 1.96 -1.39 -4.14
CA ILE A 119 3.27 -1.79 -4.65
C ILE A 119 4.32 -0.75 -4.27
N ASN A 120 4.08 0.52 -4.58
CA ASN A 120 5.04 1.59 -4.31
C ASN A 120 5.37 1.73 -2.82
N TYR A 121 4.38 1.51 -1.96
CA TYR A 121 4.56 1.59 -0.51
C TYR A 121 5.34 0.41 0.06
N TYR A 122 4.97 -0.82 -0.34
CA TYR A 122 5.53 -2.06 0.24
C TYR A 122 6.73 -2.62 -0.53
N MET A 123 7.10 -2.04 -1.67
CA MET A 123 8.24 -2.48 -2.46
C MET A 123 9.53 -2.64 -1.64
N PRO A 124 9.91 -1.71 -0.73
CA PRO A 124 11.08 -1.89 0.12
C PRO A 124 11.02 -3.15 0.98
N GLN A 125 9.88 -3.42 1.60
CA GLN A 125 9.66 -4.60 2.44
C GLN A 125 9.68 -5.88 1.61
N ILE A 126 9.01 -5.88 0.46
CA ILE A 126 8.95 -7.04 -0.45
C ILE A 126 10.36 -7.40 -0.96
N GLN A 127 11.12 -6.45 -1.46
CA GLN A 127 12.47 -6.70 -1.97
C GLN A 127 13.44 -7.12 -0.86
N PHE A 128 13.24 -6.62 0.36
CA PHE A 128 13.99 -7.10 1.52
C PHE A 128 13.67 -8.56 1.84
N TYR A 129 12.40 -8.95 1.84
CA TYR A 129 12.03 -10.36 2.06
C TYR A 129 12.57 -11.27 0.97
N LEU A 130 12.52 -10.86 -0.29
CA LEU A 130 13.13 -11.60 -1.41
C LEU A 130 14.65 -11.75 -1.23
N TYR A 131 15.32 -10.71 -0.69
CA TYR A 131 16.75 -10.77 -0.40
C TYR A 131 17.09 -11.77 0.71
N ILE A 132 16.37 -11.74 1.84
CA ILE A 132 16.68 -12.62 2.98
C ILE A 132 16.31 -14.08 2.71
N THR A 133 15.19 -14.32 2.02
CA THR A 133 14.71 -15.67 1.67
C THR A 133 15.44 -16.27 0.47
N GLN A 134 16.05 -15.45 -0.37
CA GLN A 134 16.62 -15.83 -1.67
C GLN A 134 15.57 -16.41 -2.65
N TYR A 135 14.32 -16.02 -2.45
CA TYR A 135 13.23 -16.37 -3.36
C TYR A 135 13.15 -15.38 -4.51
N LYS A 136 12.53 -15.78 -5.62
CA LYS A 136 12.53 -15.00 -6.86
C LYS A 136 11.32 -14.10 -7.03
N LYS A 137 10.22 -14.44 -6.37
CA LYS A 137 8.94 -13.74 -6.50
C LYS A 137 8.26 -13.54 -5.16
N CYS A 138 7.50 -12.45 -5.07
CA CYS A 138 6.52 -12.20 -4.04
C CYS A 138 5.14 -12.06 -4.68
N LEU A 139 4.16 -12.78 -4.18
CA LEU A 139 2.76 -12.50 -4.46
C LEU A 139 2.28 -11.46 -3.45
N LEU A 140 2.09 -10.22 -3.89
CA LEU A 140 1.42 -9.18 -3.10
C LEU A 140 -0.08 -9.37 -3.24
N SER A 141 -0.74 -9.82 -2.17
CA SER A 141 -2.17 -10.13 -2.11
C SER A 141 -2.89 -9.09 -1.26
N VAL A 142 -3.84 -8.36 -1.84
CA VAL A 142 -4.45 -7.19 -1.21
C VAL A 142 -5.97 -7.25 -1.21
N ILE A 143 -6.56 -7.06 -0.04
CA ILE A 143 -7.99 -6.81 0.13
C ILE A 143 -8.22 -5.29 0.15
N PHE A 144 -8.99 -4.77 -0.80
CA PHE A 144 -9.41 -3.38 -0.92
C PHE A 144 -10.88 -3.22 -0.47
N GLY A 145 -11.10 -3.10 0.84
CA GLY A 145 -12.44 -3.14 1.41
C GLY A 145 -13.12 -4.49 1.16
N ASN A 146 -13.98 -4.59 0.15
CA ASN A 146 -14.66 -5.83 -0.27
C ASN A 146 -14.21 -6.38 -1.63
N LYS A 147 -13.10 -5.85 -2.18
CA LYS A 147 -12.49 -6.34 -3.43
C LYS A 147 -11.14 -6.96 -3.11
N TRP A 148 -10.74 -7.92 -3.92
CA TRP A 148 -9.44 -8.57 -3.80
C TRP A 148 -8.68 -8.49 -5.13
N GLU A 149 -7.40 -8.19 -5.03
CA GLU A 149 -6.46 -8.22 -6.16
C GLU A 149 -5.12 -8.77 -5.69
N ALA A 150 -4.39 -9.43 -6.59
CA ALA A 150 -3.03 -9.86 -6.31
C ALA A 150 -2.13 -9.65 -7.52
N VAL A 151 -0.83 -9.47 -7.25
CA VAL A 151 0.18 -9.26 -8.29
C VAL A 151 1.48 -9.93 -7.89
N GLU A 152 2.13 -10.59 -8.84
CA GLU A 152 3.48 -11.12 -8.66
C GLU A 152 4.52 -10.01 -8.89
N ILE A 153 5.46 -9.90 -7.96
CA ILE A 153 6.56 -8.95 -7.98
C ILE A 153 7.85 -9.73 -7.99
N ASP A 154 8.63 -9.56 -9.04
CA ASP A 154 9.92 -10.21 -9.16
C ASP A 154 11.00 -9.51 -8.32
N PHE A 155 12.00 -10.26 -7.97
CA PHE A 155 13.25 -9.82 -7.40
C PHE A 155 13.97 -8.82 -8.33
N SER A 156 14.48 -7.73 -7.79
CA SER A 156 15.23 -6.71 -8.52
C SER A 156 16.59 -6.45 -7.89
N PHE A 157 17.66 -6.84 -8.57
CA PHE A 157 19.03 -6.56 -8.13
C PHE A 157 19.26 -5.08 -7.85
N ALA A 158 18.90 -4.22 -8.80
CA ALA A 158 19.13 -2.80 -8.68
C ALA A 158 18.37 -2.16 -7.51
N TYR A 159 17.18 -2.69 -7.19
CA TYR A 159 16.42 -2.25 -6.02
C TYR A 159 17.09 -2.75 -4.71
N GLN A 160 17.52 -3.99 -4.69
CA GLN A 160 18.18 -4.57 -3.52
C GLN A 160 19.51 -3.90 -3.19
N GLU A 161 20.31 -3.52 -4.20
CA GLU A 161 21.51 -2.72 -3.97
C GLU A 161 21.20 -1.41 -3.23
N LYS A 162 20.12 -0.72 -3.59
CA LYS A 162 19.68 0.50 -2.90
C LYS A 162 19.21 0.22 -1.48
N ILE A 163 18.49 -0.88 -1.24
CA ILE A 163 18.10 -1.33 0.10
C ILE A 163 19.36 -1.59 0.96
N LEU A 164 20.29 -2.38 0.46
CA LEU A 164 21.50 -2.72 1.19
C LEU A 164 22.39 -1.50 1.47
N GLN A 165 22.48 -0.57 0.52
CA GLN A 165 23.14 0.71 0.72
C GLN A 165 22.47 1.51 1.84
N SER A 166 21.15 1.61 1.84
CA SER A 166 20.37 2.31 2.88
C SER A 166 20.59 1.68 4.26
N ILE A 167 20.52 0.35 4.34
CA ILE A 167 20.77 -0.39 5.58
C ILE A 167 22.17 -0.10 6.10
N LYS A 168 23.20 -0.18 5.25
CA LYS A 168 24.60 0.06 5.64
C LYS A 168 24.78 1.48 6.17
N MET A 169 24.34 2.48 5.44
CA MET A 169 24.45 3.89 5.83
C MET A 169 23.72 4.16 7.17
N PHE A 170 22.50 3.65 7.33
CA PHE A 170 21.77 3.78 8.59
C PHE A 170 22.49 3.07 9.75
N TRP A 171 23.02 1.86 9.51
CA TRP A 171 23.68 1.09 10.56
C TRP A 171 24.98 1.72 11.04
N GLU A 172 25.65 2.51 10.22
CA GLU A 172 26.80 3.34 10.62
C GLU A 172 26.40 4.33 11.73
N HIS A 173 25.21 4.93 11.66
CA HIS A 173 24.68 5.76 12.75
C HIS A 173 24.52 4.98 14.05
N ILE A 174 23.98 3.75 13.96
CA ILE A 174 23.82 2.87 15.14
C ILE A 174 25.18 2.51 15.75
N THR A 175 26.13 2.11 14.92
CA THR A 175 27.46 1.65 15.35
C THR A 175 28.27 2.77 15.99
N HIS A 176 28.25 3.97 15.41
CA HIS A 176 29.02 5.11 15.90
C HIS A 176 28.28 5.96 16.94
N ASN A 177 27.08 5.56 17.37
CA ASN A 177 26.21 6.34 18.27
C ASN A 177 25.98 7.78 17.79
N LYS A 178 25.91 7.96 16.47
CA LYS A 178 25.67 9.26 15.83
C LYS A 178 24.20 9.34 15.42
N GLU A 179 23.42 10.12 16.16
CA GLU A 179 22.00 10.31 15.84
C GLU A 179 21.84 10.97 14.46
N PRO A 180 20.99 10.42 13.58
CA PRO A 180 20.67 11.06 12.31
C PRO A 180 19.98 12.42 12.52
N GLU A 181 20.09 13.31 11.54
CA GLU A 181 19.29 14.55 11.52
C GLU A 181 17.79 14.23 11.55
N GLY A 182 16.98 15.18 12.03
CA GLY A 182 15.54 15.00 12.13
C GLY A 182 14.87 14.70 10.77
N ASP A 183 13.81 13.90 10.79
CA ASP A 183 13.14 13.38 9.60
C ASP A 183 12.40 14.46 8.77
N GLU A 184 12.29 15.68 9.30
CA GLU A 184 11.52 16.78 8.72
C GLU A 184 12.04 17.26 7.36
N HIS A 185 13.31 17.02 7.06
CA HIS A 185 13.95 17.52 5.84
C HIS A 185 14.18 16.45 4.77
N GLY A 186 13.84 15.19 5.03
CA GLY A 186 14.01 14.09 4.07
C GLY A 186 15.45 13.90 3.55
N THR A 187 16.44 14.43 4.27
CA THR A 187 17.87 14.46 3.88
C THR A 187 18.47 13.06 3.72
N ASN A 188 17.91 12.09 4.45
CA ASN A 188 18.38 10.70 4.43
C ASN A 188 17.68 9.83 3.38
N ARG A 189 16.79 10.42 2.57
CA ARG A 189 16.01 9.67 1.58
C ARG A 189 16.89 9.17 0.45
N ILE A 190 16.92 7.85 0.25
CA ILE A 190 17.53 7.26 -0.94
C ILE A 190 16.56 7.35 -2.10
N VAL A 191 16.91 8.13 -3.10
CA VAL A 191 16.11 8.25 -4.32
C VAL A 191 16.30 6.99 -5.17
N ILE A 192 15.22 6.24 -5.36
CA ILE A 192 15.17 5.14 -6.32
C ILE A 192 14.75 5.71 -7.66
N ASP A 193 15.57 5.49 -8.68
CA ASP A 193 15.23 5.88 -10.05
C ASP A 193 13.91 5.21 -10.46
N LYS A 194 12.96 5.99 -10.98
CA LYS A 194 11.69 5.48 -11.52
C LYS A 194 11.88 4.37 -12.56
N LYS A 195 13.01 4.38 -13.29
CA LYS A 195 13.37 3.30 -14.22
C LYS A 195 13.64 1.97 -13.52
N ILE A 196 14.09 1.98 -12.26
CA ILE A 196 14.33 0.75 -11.47
C ILE A 196 12.98 0.16 -11.03
N THR A 197 12.06 0.99 -10.55
CA THR A 197 10.72 0.55 -10.16
C THR A 197 9.89 0.09 -11.36
N ASN A 198 10.02 0.75 -12.51
CA ASN A 198 9.29 0.38 -13.73
C ASN A 198 9.84 -0.88 -14.45
N LYS A 199 11.03 -1.35 -14.08
CA LYS A 199 11.61 -2.60 -14.60
C LYS A 199 11.19 -3.84 -13.79
N ILE A 200 10.51 -3.66 -12.67
CA ILE A 200 9.93 -4.78 -11.94
C ILE A 200 8.66 -5.17 -12.71
N PRO A 201 8.61 -6.32 -13.34
CA PRO A 201 7.41 -6.73 -14.08
C PRO A 201 6.30 -6.91 -13.04
N ILE A 202 5.47 -5.88 -12.97
CA ILE A 202 4.09 -6.09 -12.54
C ILE A 202 3.51 -6.92 -13.67
N ASN A 203 3.03 -8.11 -13.40
CA ASN A 203 2.40 -9.03 -14.38
C ASN A 203 1.79 -8.23 -15.51
N SER A 204 2.45 -8.26 -16.65
CA SER A 204 2.29 -7.28 -17.72
C SER A 204 0.83 -7.30 -18.14
N LYS A 205 0.07 -6.29 -17.72
CA LYS A 205 -1.20 -5.99 -18.35
C LYS A 205 -0.88 -5.83 -19.83
N THR A 206 -1.19 -6.83 -20.61
CA THR A 206 -0.91 -6.82 -22.05
C THR A 206 -1.73 -5.71 -22.64
N LYS A 207 -1.08 -4.78 -23.34
CA LYS A 207 -1.79 -3.84 -24.20
C LYS A 207 -2.36 -4.66 -25.36
N ARG A 208 -3.68 -4.73 -25.45
CA ARG A 208 -4.37 -5.38 -26.54
C ARG A 208 -4.87 -4.30 -27.50
N ASP A 209 -4.47 -4.38 -28.73
CA ASP A 209 -5.09 -3.59 -29.78
C ASP A 209 -6.48 -4.17 -30.08
N VAL A 210 -7.51 -3.33 -29.96
CA VAL A 210 -8.91 -3.67 -30.19
C VAL A 210 -9.52 -2.83 -31.32
N SER A 211 -8.69 -2.21 -32.16
CA SER A 211 -9.12 -1.39 -33.30
C SER A 211 -10.04 -2.15 -34.29
N GLN A 212 -9.93 -3.47 -34.35
CA GLN A 212 -10.77 -4.36 -35.15
C GLN A 212 -12.04 -4.84 -34.45
N SER A 213 -12.29 -4.41 -33.22
CA SER A 213 -13.48 -4.81 -32.48
C SER A 213 -14.62 -3.84 -32.73
N ASN A 214 -15.63 -4.26 -33.50
CA ASN A 214 -16.82 -3.46 -33.79
C ASN A 214 -17.55 -3.04 -32.50
N SER A 215 -17.66 -3.93 -31.51
CA SER A 215 -18.30 -3.60 -30.24
C SER A 215 -17.54 -2.54 -29.45
N PHE A 216 -16.19 -2.59 -29.47
CA PHE A 216 -15.37 -1.58 -28.84
C PHE A 216 -15.50 -0.22 -29.55
N ALA A 217 -15.45 -0.20 -30.89
CA ALA A 217 -15.61 1.01 -31.69
C ALA A 217 -16.97 1.68 -31.45
N THR A 218 -18.07 0.89 -31.42
CA THR A 218 -19.43 1.40 -31.12
C THR A 218 -19.48 2.04 -29.73
N ASN A 219 -18.95 1.38 -28.71
CA ASN A 219 -18.95 1.93 -27.35
C ASN A 219 -18.01 3.14 -27.20
N CYS A 220 -16.88 3.19 -27.92
CA CYS A 220 -16.04 4.38 -27.99
C CYS A 220 -16.78 5.59 -28.54
N ASN A 221 -17.49 5.42 -29.66
CA ASN A 221 -18.27 6.50 -30.25
C ASN A 221 -19.37 6.97 -29.29
N THR A 222 -20.11 6.04 -28.69
CA THR A 222 -21.13 6.37 -27.70
C THR A 222 -20.55 7.10 -26.50
N TYR A 223 -19.35 6.70 -26.03
CA TYR A 223 -18.66 7.39 -24.93
C TYR A 223 -18.31 8.83 -25.31
N LEU A 224 -17.64 9.04 -26.45
CA LEU A 224 -17.21 10.36 -26.92
C LEU A 224 -18.39 11.29 -27.21
N GLU A 225 -19.47 10.78 -27.82
CA GLU A 225 -20.70 11.55 -28.10
C GLU A 225 -21.41 12.04 -26.83
N ASN A 226 -21.29 11.32 -25.73
CA ASN A 226 -21.99 11.65 -24.48
C ASN A 226 -21.07 12.32 -23.42
N GLU A 227 -19.77 12.39 -23.64
CA GLU A 227 -18.79 12.90 -22.66
C GLU A 227 -19.09 14.36 -22.28
N GLU A 228 -19.31 15.23 -23.26
CA GLU A 228 -19.65 16.64 -23.02
C GLU A 228 -21.01 16.78 -22.32
N GLY A 229 -21.99 15.98 -22.70
CA GLY A 229 -23.30 15.94 -22.06
C GLY A 229 -23.22 15.47 -20.62
N TYR A 230 -22.38 14.48 -20.34
CA TYR A 230 -22.13 13.98 -18.99
C TYR A 230 -21.45 15.01 -18.11
N GLU A 231 -20.44 15.71 -18.62
CA GLU A 231 -19.76 16.80 -17.87
C GLU A 231 -20.74 17.93 -17.53
N LYS A 232 -21.57 18.36 -18.50
CA LYS A 232 -22.63 19.35 -18.28
C LYS A 232 -23.61 18.88 -17.19
N PHE A 233 -23.99 17.60 -17.23
CA PHE A 233 -24.88 17.02 -16.22
C PHE A 233 -24.23 16.98 -14.83
N VAL A 234 -22.97 16.59 -14.73
CA VAL A 234 -22.24 16.53 -13.44
C VAL A 234 -22.10 17.92 -12.84
N ASN A 235 -21.74 18.91 -13.66
CA ASN A 235 -21.58 20.30 -13.22
C ASN A 235 -22.92 20.90 -12.77
N ALA A 236 -24.00 20.69 -13.52
CA ALA A 236 -25.34 21.12 -13.13
C ALA A 236 -25.81 20.46 -11.83
N LYS A 237 -25.53 19.16 -11.67
CA LYS A 237 -25.86 18.42 -10.44
C LYS A 237 -25.09 18.94 -9.23
N LYS A 238 -23.82 19.32 -9.41
CA LYS A 238 -23.00 19.95 -8.37
C LYS A 238 -23.58 21.30 -7.97
N TYR A 239 -23.82 22.17 -8.94
CA TYR A 239 -24.43 23.48 -8.72
C TYR A 239 -25.73 23.41 -7.95
N LEU A 240 -26.68 22.55 -8.39
CA LEU A 240 -27.97 22.37 -7.73
C LEU A 240 -27.83 21.91 -6.26
N LYS A 241 -26.80 21.16 -5.92
CA LYS A 241 -26.55 20.73 -4.55
C LYS A 241 -25.89 21.82 -3.68
N GLU A 242 -25.11 22.71 -4.29
CA GLU A 242 -24.46 23.84 -3.62
C GLU A 242 -25.44 24.98 -3.37
N GLU A 243 -26.54 25.09 -4.15
CA GLU A 243 -27.55 26.15 -4.02
C GLU A 243 -28.39 26.03 -2.74
N ILE A 244 -28.59 24.83 -2.20
CA ILE A 244 -29.35 24.64 -0.96
C ILE A 244 -28.50 25.02 0.26
N LYS A 245 -28.89 26.08 1.01
CA LYS A 245 -28.19 26.59 2.18
C LYS A 245 -28.36 25.67 3.39
N ASP A 246 -27.51 25.83 4.39
CA ASP A 246 -27.49 24.96 5.58
C ASP A 246 -28.76 25.02 6.43
N ASN A 247 -29.48 26.14 6.40
CA ASN A 247 -30.75 26.34 7.09
C ASN A 247 -31.98 25.92 6.28
N GLU A 248 -31.78 25.40 5.07
CA GLU A 248 -32.86 24.97 4.18
C GLU A 248 -32.98 23.44 4.12
N SER A 249 -34.19 22.92 4.21
CA SER A 249 -34.50 21.50 4.07
C SER A 249 -34.87 21.11 2.64
N GLU A 250 -35.37 22.06 1.86
CA GLU A 250 -35.75 21.86 0.46
C GLU A 250 -35.77 23.18 -0.30
N ILE A 251 -35.23 23.16 -1.52
CA ILE A 251 -35.47 24.18 -2.55
C ILE A 251 -36.06 23.51 -3.79
N TYR A 252 -36.92 24.21 -4.51
CA TYR A 252 -37.59 23.59 -5.64
C TYR A 252 -38.14 24.59 -6.67
N ASN A 253 -38.35 24.10 -7.87
CA ASN A 253 -39.13 24.74 -8.90
C ASN A 253 -40.18 23.76 -9.46
N ASP A 254 -40.79 24.05 -10.61
CA ASP A 254 -41.74 23.18 -11.29
C ASP A 254 -41.20 21.84 -11.78
N LYS A 255 -39.89 21.73 -12.04
CA LYS A 255 -39.21 20.57 -12.64
C LYS A 255 -38.41 19.73 -11.66
N ILE A 256 -37.79 20.35 -10.65
CA ILE A 256 -36.82 19.72 -9.76
C ILE A 256 -37.06 20.16 -8.31
N SER A 257 -36.85 19.22 -7.38
CA SER A 257 -36.73 19.47 -5.96
C SER A 257 -35.37 18.99 -5.47
N VAL A 258 -34.67 19.83 -4.71
CA VAL A 258 -33.40 19.50 -4.03
C VAL A 258 -33.69 19.48 -2.54
N LYS A 259 -33.52 18.31 -1.91
CA LYS A 259 -33.84 18.06 -0.48
C LYS A 259 -32.62 17.67 0.31
N ARG A 260 -32.52 18.20 1.53
CA ARG A 260 -31.55 17.77 2.54
C ARG A 260 -32.26 16.85 3.54
N ASP A 261 -31.75 15.66 3.74
CA ASP A 261 -32.27 14.74 4.75
C ASP A 261 -31.73 15.05 6.16
N LYS A 262 -32.28 14.38 7.16
CA LYS A 262 -31.89 14.56 8.59
C LYS A 262 -30.41 14.25 8.88
N ARG A 263 -29.72 13.57 7.94
CA ARG A 263 -28.28 13.23 8.04
C ARG A 263 -27.41 14.19 7.24
N GLY A 264 -27.99 15.27 6.67
CA GLY A 264 -27.27 16.26 5.85
C GLY A 264 -27.06 15.85 4.39
N SER A 265 -27.53 14.68 3.97
CA SER A 265 -27.38 14.22 2.59
C SER A 265 -28.34 14.93 1.65
N ILE A 266 -27.81 15.43 0.51
CA ILE A 266 -28.59 16.23 -0.46
C ILE A 266 -28.96 15.35 -1.67
N ARG A 267 -30.26 15.31 -2.00
CA ARG A 267 -30.83 14.56 -3.13
C ARG A 267 -31.55 15.49 -4.09
N ILE A 268 -31.43 15.23 -5.38
CA ILE A 268 -32.14 15.90 -6.44
C ILE A 268 -33.22 14.96 -6.92
N ILE A 269 -34.46 15.43 -6.93
CA ILE A 269 -35.67 14.68 -7.29
C ILE A 269 -36.32 15.36 -8.48
N LYS A 270 -36.53 14.65 -9.57
CA LYS A 270 -37.33 15.13 -10.71
C LYS A 270 -38.80 15.13 -10.32
N LYS A 271 -39.47 16.21 -10.63
CA LYS A 271 -40.94 16.28 -10.56
C LYS A 271 -41.48 15.78 -11.90
N GLY A 272 -42.39 14.80 -11.86
CA GLY A 272 -43.01 14.23 -13.05
C GLY A 272 -43.98 15.19 -13.70
#